data_237f8a90fd8879fc40a37257cd3cac01
#
_entry.id   237f8a90fd8879fc40a37257cd3cac01
#
_cell.length_a   1.000
_cell.length_b   1.000
_cell.length_c   1.000
_cell.angle_alpha   90.00
_cell.angle_beta   90.00
_cell.angle_gamma   90.00
#
_symmetry.space_group_name_H-M   'P 1'
#
loop_
_entity.id
_entity.type
_entity.pdbx_description
1 polymer ?
#
loop_
_entity_poly.entity_id
_entity_poly.type
_entity_poly.pdbx_seq_one_letter_code
_entity_poly.pdbx_strand_id
1 'polypeptide(L)'
;MNRRRFIKDVFRWSAGVGLAIPSFSILTQALAAEKPPALLALARGEDYHALVGRALAPLGGMATFVNPGDRVVIKPNIGWDRTPEQGANTHPLVVRALVEAALAAGAEKVLVFDRTCNEQRRCYANSGIEQAIRDLDDRRAVIEQIDPRKFVPVNITRGKVLTKWEIYREALECDCYINVPVAKHHGLSRLTLGLKNSMGVLGGNRGSLHHNLGQSLADLATVIRPQLTVVDATRILLRNGPQGGNVDDVRRFDTLIASADPVAADAYATTLFELEPGDIEATVAAFEMGLGEMDLARIKVVTA
;
A
#
# COMPACT_ATOMS: atom_id res chain seq x y z
N MET A 1 -13.39 -5.18 13.01
CA MET A 1 -14.85 -5.16 12.77
C MET A 1 -15.08 -5.37 11.28
N ASN A 2 -15.63 -6.52 10.88
CA ASN A 2 -15.71 -6.99 9.49
C ASN A 2 -16.63 -6.07 8.66
N ARG A 3 -16.18 -5.57 7.48
CA ARG A 3 -16.91 -4.65 6.59
C ARG A 3 -18.34 -5.11 6.27
N ARG A 4 -18.60 -6.43 6.19
CA ARG A 4 -19.95 -7.00 6.00
C ARG A 4 -20.90 -6.78 7.18
N ARG A 5 -20.41 -6.66 8.42
CA ARG A 5 -21.21 -6.40 9.61
C ARG A 5 -21.59 -4.92 9.72
N PHE A 6 -20.69 -4.02 9.40
CA PHE A 6 -20.94 -2.57 9.48
C PHE A 6 -22.07 -2.10 8.54
N ILE A 7 -22.16 -2.65 7.32
CA ILE A 7 -23.22 -2.29 6.36
C ILE A 7 -24.60 -2.79 6.82
N LYS A 8 -24.68 -3.90 7.55
CA LYS A 8 -25.96 -4.43 8.08
C LYS A 8 -26.47 -3.67 9.30
N ASP A 9 -25.59 -3.08 10.09
CA ASP A 9 -25.97 -2.37 11.32
C ASP A 9 -26.43 -0.93 11.06
N VAL A 10 -25.95 -0.29 9.98
CA VAL A 10 -26.40 1.07 9.58
C VAL A 10 -27.86 1.10 9.12
N PHE A 11 -28.40 0.02 8.56
CA PHE A 11 -29.80 -0.06 8.10
C PHE A 11 -30.82 -0.36 9.19
N ARG A 12 -30.43 -0.62 10.45
CA ARG A 12 -31.35 -0.98 11.54
C ARG A 12 -31.74 0.17 12.48
N TRP A 13 -31.16 1.38 12.35
CA TRP A 13 -31.36 2.49 13.30
C TRP A 13 -32.10 3.70 12.74
N SER A 14 -32.85 3.57 11.65
CA SER A 14 -33.68 4.66 11.10
C SER A 14 -35.15 4.38 11.22
N ALA A 15 -35.66 4.24 12.45
CA ALA A 15 -37.08 4.34 12.71
C ALA A 15 -37.36 4.78 14.16
N GLY A 16 -37.82 6.02 14.30
CA GLY A 16 -38.68 6.47 15.40
C GLY A 16 -37.99 7.16 16.58
N VAL A 17 -38.15 8.43 16.74
CA VAL A 17 -38.97 9.13 17.76
C VAL A 17 -38.66 10.62 17.71
N GLY A 18 -39.62 11.44 17.37
CA GLY A 18 -39.57 12.89 17.54
C GLY A 18 -39.87 13.26 19.01
N LEU A 19 -38.93 14.02 19.59
CA LEU A 19 -39.20 14.78 20.82
C LEU A 19 -38.54 16.15 20.67
N ALA A 20 -39.34 17.18 20.72
CA ALA A 20 -38.91 18.58 20.76
C ALA A 20 -38.20 18.87 22.07
N ILE A 21 -36.98 19.38 22.00
CA ILE A 21 -36.21 19.88 23.13
C ILE A 21 -35.88 21.36 22.89
N PRO A 22 -36.09 22.25 23.88
CA PRO A 22 -35.90 23.69 23.73
C PRO A 22 -34.44 24.05 23.52
N SER A 23 -34.23 25.07 22.69
CA SER A 23 -32.91 25.63 22.31
C SER A 23 -32.13 26.13 23.53
N PHE A 24 -31.22 25.33 24.04
CA PHE A 24 -30.11 25.81 24.84
C PHE A 24 -28.91 25.91 23.89
N SER A 25 -28.57 27.14 23.50
CA SER A 25 -27.29 27.43 22.81
C SER A 25 -26.13 27.23 23.76
N ILE A 26 -25.74 25.99 23.95
CA ILE A 26 -24.41 25.69 24.47
C ILE A 26 -23.49 25.74 23.28
N LEU A 27 -22.67 26.81 23.24
CA LEU A 27 -21.50 26.94 22.37
C LEU A 27 -20.50 25.86 22.82
N THR A 28 -20.75 24.61 22.44
CA THR A 28 -19.75 23.56 22.48
C THR A 28 -18.77 23.90 21.36
N GLN A 29 -17.70 24.67 21.68
CA GLN A 29 -16.42 24.47 21.03
C GLN A 29 -16.10 22.98 21.23
N ALA A 30 -16.50 22.16 20.27
CA ALA A 30 -15.92 20.85 20.13
C ALA A 30 -14.41 21.10 19.94
N LEU A 31 -13.65 20.98 21.01
CA LEU A 31 -12.22 20.73 20.95
C LEU A 31 -12.10 19.54 20.01
N ALA A 32 -11.75 19.79 18.76
CA ALA A 32 -11.43 18.74 17.83
C ALA A 32 -10.32 17.93 18.51
N ALA A 33 -10.67 16.75 19.00
CA ALA A 33 -9.71 15.87 19.63
C ALA A 33 -8.59 15.70 18.62
N GLU A 34 -7.40 16.14 19.00
CA GLU A 34 -6.23 16.11 18.12
C GLU A 34 -6.04 14.66 17.66
N LYS A 35 -6.07 14.43 16.36
CA LYS A 35 -5.93 13.09 15.80
C LYS A 35 -4.61 12.52 16.29
N PRO A 36 -4.58 11.30 16.87
CA PRO A 36 -3.33 10.73 17.35
C PRO A 36 -2.30 10.67 16.22
N PRO A 37 -1.01 10.84 16.54
CA PRO A 37 0.05 10.80 15.57
C PRO A 37 0.04 9.48 14.79
N ALA A 38 0.32 9.54 13.50
CA ALA A 38 0.45 8.33 12.69
C ALA A 38 1.65 7.51 13.20
N LEU A 39 1.45 6.21 13.42
CA LEU A 39 2.52 5.31 13.86
C LEU A 39 3.25 4.73 12.64
N LEU A 40 4.57 4.83 12.66
CA LEU A 40 5.44 4.31 11.63
C LEU A 40 6.58 3.50 12.26
N ALA A 41 6.79 2.29 11.79
CA ALA A 41 7.92 1.46 12.14
C ALA A 41 9.05 1.60 11.10
N LEU A 42 10.26 1.86 11.57
CA LEU A 42 11.49 1.90 10.77
C LEU A 42 12.40 0.76 11.22
N ALA A 43 12.58 -0.26 10.39
CA ALA A 43 13.46 -1.39 10.68
C ALA A 43 14.67 -1.40 9.75
N ARG A 44 15.84 -1.80 10.28
CA ARG A 44 17.08 -1.93 9.50
C ARG A 44 17.70 -3.29 9.71
N GLY A 45 18.31 -3.84 8.66
CA GLY A 45 19.06 -5.10 8.71
C GLY A 45 19.07 -5.87 7.41
N GLU A 46 19.96 -6.85 7.33
CA GLU A 46 20.23 -7.61 6.10
C GLU A 46 19.45 -8.93 6.02
N ASP A 47 19.01 -9.48 7.15
CA ASP A 47 18.16 -10.66 7.18
C ASP A 47 16.70 -10.23 6.94
N TYR A 48 16.16 -10.55 5.79
CA TYR A 48 14.84 -10.11 5.34
C TYR A 48 13.69 -10.66 6.21
N HIS A 49 13.82 -11.89 6.70
CA HIS A 49 12.79 -12.46 7.56
C HIS A 49 12.75 -11.75 8.92
N ALA A 50 13.90 -11.60 9.56
CA ALA A 50 14.02 -10.84 10.80
C ALA A 50 13.66 -9.37 10.60
N LEU A 51 14.01 -8.77 9.44
CA LEU A 51 13.72 -7.38 9.10
C LEU A 51 12.21 -7.13 9.01
N VAL A 52 11.45 -8.01 8.37
CA VAL A 52 9.98 -7.96 8.33
C VAL A 52 9.40 -8.09 9.73
N GLY A 53 9.89 -9.05 10.53
CA GLY A 53 9.47 -9.20 11.93
C GLY A 53 9.65 -7.92 12.75
N ARG A 54 10.83 -7.28 12.64
CA ARG A 54 11.11 -5.98 13.29
C ARG A 54 10.21 -4.85 12.78
N ALA A 55 9.97 -4.77 11.47
CA ALA A 55 9.09 -3.74 10.91
C ALA A 55 7.63 -3.88 11.38
N LEU A 56 7.18 -5.10 11.66
CA LEU A 56 5.82 -5.35 12.13
C LEU A 56 5.65 -5.23 13.65
N ALA A 57 6.68 -5.51 14.43
CA ALA A 57 6.60 -5.57 15.89
C ALA A 57 6.06 -4.28 16.54
N PRO A 58 6.52 -3.06 16.18
CA PRO A 58 5.98 -1.81 16.74
C PRO A 58 4.51 -1.57 16.41
N LEU A 59 4.00 -2.21 15.35
CA LEU A 59 2.61 -2.12 14.91
C LEU A 59 1.72 -3.21 15.53
N GLY A 60 2.26 -4.03 16.43
CA GLY A 60 1.56 -5.15 17.10
C GLY A 60 1.64 -6.48 16.35
N GLY A 61 2.52 -6.59 15.35
CA GLY A 61 2.70 -7.80 14.55
C GLY A 61 1.65 -7.98 13.44
N MET A 62 1.83 -9.01 12.61
CA MET A 62 0.92 -9.29 11.49
C MET A 62 -0.52 -9.62 11.96
N ALA A 63 -0.69 -10.21 13.12
CA ALA A 63 -2.00 -10.54 13.69
C ALA A 63 -2.87 -9.30 14.03
N THR A 64 -2.29 -8.10 14.02
CA THR A 64 -3.07 -6.85 14.09
C THR A 64 -3.85 -6.57 12.81
N PHE A 65 -3.36 -7.07 11.68
CA PHE A 65 -3.91 -6.80 10.34
C PHE A 65 -4.64 -7.99 9.74
N VAL A 66 -4.19 -9.20 10.06
CA VAL A 66 -4.70 -10.46 9.51
C VAL A 66 -5.34 -11.29 10.62
N ASN A 67 -6.60 -11.68 10.41
CA ASN A 67 -7.31 -12.59 11.30
C ASN A 67 -7.26 -14.01 10.77
N PRO A 68 -7.42 -15.03 11.62
CA PRO A 68 -7.58 -16.40 11.16
C PRO A 68 -8.75 -16.54 10.18
N GLY A 69 -8.50 -17.17 9.04
CA GLY A 69 -9.48 -17.36 7.97
C GLY A 69 -9.56 -16.21 6.95
N ASP A 70 -8.77 -15.14 7.10
CA ASP A 70 -8.76 -14.02 6.14
C ASP A 70 -8.15 -14.45 4.79
N ARG A 71 -8.73 -13.90 3.72
CA ARG A 71 -8.15 -13.89 2.37
C ARG A 71 -7.31 -12.62 2.23
N VAL A 72 -6.00 -12.77 2.22
CA VAL A 72 -5.02 -11.68 2.19
C VAL A 72 -4.54 -11.45 0.77
N VAL A 73 -4.45 -10.19 0.36
CA VAL A 73 -3.71 -9.77 -0.83
C VAL A 73 -2.43 -9.09 -0.41
N ILE A 74 -1.30 -9.57 -0.89
CA ILE A 74 -0.02 -8.86 -0.83
C ILE A 74 0.30 -8.35 -2.23
N LYS A 75 0.34 -7.03 -2.39
CA LYS A 75 0.59 -6.35 -3.66
C LYS A 75 1.99 -5.73 -3.69
N PRO A 76 2.99 -6.47 -4.19
CA PRO A 76 4.34 -5.91 -4.40
C PRO A 76 4.38 -4.99 -5.63
N ASN A 77 5.56 -4.50 -5.98
CA ASN A 77 5.86 -3.96 -7.30
C ASN A 77 6.55 -5.05 -8.13
N ILE A 78 5.87 -5.56 -9.16
CA ILE A 78 6.41 -6.48 -10.19
C ILE A 78 6.27 -5.76 -11.54
N GLY A 79 6.70 -4.48 -11.57
CA GLY A 79 6.44 -3.64 -12.74
C GLY A 79 7.32 -3.94 -13.94
N TRP A 80 8.54 -4.40 -13.71
CA TRP A 80 9.60 -4.37 -14.71
C TRP A 80 10.34 -5.70 -14.85
N ASP A 81 10.76 -5.99 -16.07
CA ASP A 81 11.63 -7.11 -16.41
C ASP A 81 13.06 -6.81 -15.93
N ARG A 82 13.26 -6.94 -14.61
CA ARG A 82 14.49 -6.60 -13.89
C ARG A 82 14.76 -7.58 -12.76
N THR A 83 16.05 -7.83 -12.50
CA THR A 83 16.50 -8.65 -11.37
C THR A 83 16.42 -7.86 -10.05
N PRO A 84 16.46 -8.53 -8.89
CA PRO A 84 16.41 -7.87 -7.59
C PRO A 84 17.51 -6.82 -7.36
N GLU A 85 18.70 -7.04 -7.94
CA GLU A 85 19.87 -6.16 -7.81
C GLU A 85 19.62 -4.80 -8.46
N GLN A 86 18.75 -4.75 -9.46
CA GLN A 86 18.42 -3.53 -10.20
C GLN A 86 17.43 -2.61 -9.50
N GLY A 87 16.86 -3.01 -8.34
CA GLY A 87 16.03 -2.18 -7.47
C GLY A 87 14.73 -1.63 -8.10
N ALA A 88 14.28 -2.22 -9.21
CA ALA A 88 13.11 -1.76 -9.94
C ALA A 88 11.80 -2.43 -9.50
N ASN A 89 11.89 -3.54 -8.77
CA ASN A 89 10.79 -4.33 -8.22
C ASN A 89 10.99 -4.50 -6.72
N THR A 90 9.93 -4.86 -6.00
CA THR A 90 10.03 -5.25 -4.59
C THR A 90 10.94 -6.46 -4.44
N HIS A 91 11.75 -6.49 -3.41
CA HIS A 91 12.69 -7.59 -3.18
C HIS A 91 11.94 -8.89 -2.89
N PRO A 92 12.27 -10.02 -3.57
CA PRO A 92 11.51 -11.26 -3.45
C PRO A 92 11.46 -11.82 -2.03
N LEU A 93 12.56 -11.69 -1.26
CA LEU A 93 12.60 -12.16 0.12
C LEU A 93 11.78 -11.31 1.09
N VAL A 94 11.58 -10.02 0.82
CA VAL A 94 10.61 -9.18 1.58
C VAL A 94 9.19 -9.67 1.34
N VAL A 95 8.82 -9.93 0.07
CA VAL A 95 7.49 -10.45 -0.27
C VAL A 95 7.26 -11.81 0.37
N ARG A 96 8.24 -12.72 0.28
CA ARG A 96 8.19 -14.04 0.91
C ARG A 96 7.97 -13.95 2.42
N ALA A 97 8.77 -13.16 3.13
CA ALA A 97 8.66 -13.03 4.58
C ALA A 97 7.30 -12.43 5.03
N LEU A 98 6.72 -11.52 4.23
CA LEU A 98 5.36 -11.01 4.49
C LEU A 98 4.29 -12.07 4.25
N VAL A 99 4.43 -12.93 3.23
CA VAL A 99 3.54 -14.07 3.00
C VAL A 99 3.63 -15.06 4.16
N GLU A 100 4.82 -15.43 4.59
CA GLU A 100 5.06 -16.30 5.75
C GLU A 100 4.41 -15.71 7.02
N ALA A 101 4.58 -14.41 7.27
CA ALA A 101 3.97 -13.74 8.42
C ALA A 101 2.42 -13.75 8.36
N ALA A 102 1.82 -13.54 7.17
CA ALA A 102 0.37 -13.58 7.01
C ALA A 102 -0.19 -14.99 7.21
N LEU A 103 0.50 -16.01 6.69
CA LEU A 103 0.13 -17.44 6.91
C LEU A 103 0.25 -17.83 8.36
N ALA A 104 1.30 -17.38 9.06
CA ALA A 104 1.50 -17.61 10.50
C ALA A 104 0.44 -16.91 11.35
N ALA A 105 -0.10 -15.77 10.91
CA ALA A 105 -1.24 -15.09 11.54
C ALA A 105 -2.59 -15.79 11.29
N GLY A 106 -2.61 -16.85 10.47
CA GLY A 106 -3.80 -17.67 10.25
C GLY A 106 -4.57 -17.34 8.96
N ALA A 107 -3.96 -16.65 8.00
CA ALA A 107 -4.61 -16.43 6.69
C ALA A 107 -5.03 -17.76 6.05
N GLU A 108 -6.27 -17.82 5.54
CA GLU A 108 -6.78 -18.96 4.75
C GLU A 108 -6.08 -19.03 3.40
N LYS A 109 -5.83 -17.85 2.79
CA LYS A 109 -5.17 -17.73 1.50
C LYS A 109 -4.41 -16.39 1.44
N VAL A 110 -3.18 -16.42 0.93
CA VAL A 110 -2.41 -15.22 0.61
C VAL A 110 -2.19 -15.18 -0.90
N LEU A 111 -2.73 -14.16 -1.55
CA LEU A 111 -2.61 -13.95 -2.99
C LEU A 111 -1.61 -12.83 -3.27
N VAL A 112 -0.60 -13.12 -4.09
CA VAL A 112 0.40 -12.17 -4.57
C VAL A 112 0.17 -11.87 -6.05
N PHE A 113 0.05 -10.61 -6.43
CA PHE A 113 -0.06 -10.20 -7.83
C PHE A 113 0.34 -8.75 -8.05
N ASP A 114 0.66 -8.40 -9.30
CA ASP A 114 0.82 -7.02 -9.80
C ASP A 114 0.54 -6.96 -11.29
N ARG A 115 0.04 -5.83 -11.79
CA ARG A 115 -0.03 -5.56 -13.22
C ARG A 115 1.27 -4.94 -13.69
N THR A 116 2.01 -5.67 -14.50
CA THR A 116 3.33 -5.30 -14.99
C THR A 116 3.31 -4.18 -16.05
N CYS A 117 4.45 -3.57 -16.32
CA CYS A 117 4.67 -2.61 -17.41
C CYS A 117 5.37 -3.25 -18.62
N ASN A 118 6.18 -4.29 -18.38
CA ASN A 118 6.76 -5.12 -19.44
C ASN A 118 5.99 -6.45 -19.58
N GLU A 119 6.51 -7.37 -20.38
CA GLU A 119 5.92 -8.70 -20.56
C GLU A 119 5.79 -9.43 -19.21
N GLN A 120 4.59 -9.88 -18.93
CA GLN A 120 4.19 -10.31 -17.58
C GLN A 120 5.02 -11.49 -17.06
N ARG A 121 5.19 -12.54 -17.87
CA ARG A 121 5.95 -13.74 -17.46
C ARG A 121 7.40 -13.42 -17.11
N ARG A 122 8.03 -12.51 -17.91
CA ARG A 122 9.41 -12.09 -17.68
C ARG A 122 9.55 -11.26 -16.41
N CYS A 123 8.60 -10.35 -16.17
CA CYS A 123 8.61 -9.55 -14.94
C CYS A 123 8.51 -10.45 -13.70
N TYR A 124 7.59 -11.41 -13.71
CA TYR A 124 7.36 -12.32 -12.59
C TYR A 124 8.57 -13.24 -12.35
N ALA A 125 9.14 -13.81 -13.42
CA ALA A 125 10.31 -14.68 -13.32
C ALA A 125 11.57 -13.90 -12.90
N ASN A 126 11.90 -12.80 -13.60
CA ASN A 126 13.18 -12.09 -13.41
C ASN A 126 13.21 -11.28 -12.10
N SER A 127 12.05 -10.84 -11.57
CA SER A 127 11.99 -10.24 -10.23
C SER A 127 12.34 -11.23 -9.12
N GLY A 128 12.34 -12.53 -9.39
CA GLY A 128 12.53 -13.60 -8.41
C GLY A 128 11.33 -13.80 -7.47
N ILE A 129 10.29 -12.96 -7.54
CA ILE A 129 9.13 -13.03 -6.64
C ILE A 129 8.35 -14.32 -6.88
N GLU A 130 8.14 -14.70 -8.16
CA GLU A 130 7.42 -15.94 -8.48
C GLU A 130 8.09 -17.16 -7.86
N GLN A 131 9.41 -17.26 -8.00
CA GLN A 131 10.18 -18.36 -7.43
C GLN A 131 10.13 -18.34 -5.91
N ALA A 132 10.34 -17.18 -5.28
CA ALA A 132 10.34 -17.05 -3.82
C ALA A 132 9.01 -17.47 -3.17
N ILE A 133 7.88 -17.24 -3.85
CA ILE A 133 6.56 -17.65 -3.34
C ILE A 133 6.32 -19.15 -3.60
N ARG A 134 6.72 -19.67 -4.76
CA ARG A 134 6.61 -21.11 -5.07
C ARG A 134 7.44 -21.98 -4.12
N ASP A 135 8.62 -21.50 -3.73
CA ASP A 135 9.55 -22.18 -2.80
C ASP A 135 9.01 -22.25 -1.35
N LEU A 136 7.90 -21.62 -1.03
CA LEU A 136 7.21 -21.83 0.25
C LEU A 136 6.58 -23.20 0.37
N ASP A 137 6.25 -23.82 -0.77
CA ASP A 137 5.55 -25.11 -0.85
C ASP A 137 4.28 -25.18 0.04
N ASP A 138 3.61 -24.05 0.18
CA ASP A 138 2.33 -23.92 0.90
C ASP A 138 1.21 -23.55 -0.08
N ARG A 139 0.22 -24.45 -0.22
CA ARG A 139 -0.92 -24.28 -1.14
C ARG A 139 -1.77 -23.03 -0.85
N ARG A 140 -1.64 -22.44 0.32
CA ARG A 140 -2.31 -21.20 0.70
C ARG A 140 -1.59 -19.96 0.15
N ALA A 141 -0.29 -20.06 -0.14
CA ALA A 141 0.51 -19.01 -0.78
C ALA A 141 0.35 -19.14 -2.29
N VAL A 142 -0.30 -18.16 -2.90
CA VAL A 142 -0.61 -18.19 -4.33
C VAL A 142 -0.04 -16.96 -5.01
N ILE A 143 0.72 -17.15 -6.07
CA ILE A 143 1.12 -16.06 -6.96
C ILE A 143 0.40 -16.21 -8.30
N GLU A 144 -0.32 -15.15 -8.70
CA GLU A 144 -1.11 -15.16 -9.94
C GLU A 144 -0.68 -14.00 -10.83
N GLN A 145 -0.63 -14.26 -12.12
CA GLN A 145 -0.55 -13.23 -13.14
C GLN A 145 -1.93 -12.59 -13.30
N ILE A 146 -1.95 -11.31 -13.69
CA ILE A 146 -3.20 -10.59 -13.96
C ILE A 146 -4.01 -11.28 -15.05
N ASP A 147 -5.26 -11.62 -14.74
CA ASP A 147 -6.27 -12.04 -15.68
C ASP A 147 -7.17 -10.83 -16.03
N PRO A 148 -7.13 -10.32 -17.28
CA PRO A 148 -7.93 -9.15 -17.67
C PRO A 148 -9.43 -9.31 -17.43
N ARG A 149 -9.96 -10.53 -17.37
CA ARG A 149 -11.39 -10.80 -17.11
C ARG A 149 -11.81 -10.49 -15.66
N LYS A 150 -10.85 -10.38 -14.74
CA LYS A 150 -11.11 -10.08 -13.34
C LYS A 150 -11.18 -8.58 -13.04
N PHE A 151 -10.98 -7.69 -14.02
CA PHE A 151 -11.22 -6.27 -13.83
C PHE A 151 -12.71 -5.96 -13.81
N VAL A 152 -13.12 -5.16 -12.84
CA VAL A 152 -14.51 -4.73 -12.68
C VAL A 152 -14.61 -3.21 -12.62
N PRO A 153 -15.65 -2.60 -13.21
CA PRO A 153 -15.87 -1.17 -13.14
C PRO A 153 -16.26 -0.76 -11.71
N VAL A 154 -15.60 0.26 -11.19
CA VAL A 154 -15.82 0.81 -9.84
C VAL A 154 -16.05 2.30 -9.91
N ASN A 155 -17.08 2.79 -9.24
CA ASN A 155 -17.31 4.22 -9.05
C ASN A 155 -16.48 4.71 -7.85
N ILE A 156 -15.68 5.73 -8.07
CA ILE A 156 -14.82 6.37 -7.07
C ILE A 156 -15.54 7.62 -6.58
N THR A 157 -16.48 7.44 -5.67
CA THR A 157 -17.46 8.47 -5.25
C THR A 157 -16.82 9.69 -4.59
N ARG A 158 -15.65 9.53 -3.99
CA ARG A 158 -14.85 10.63 -3.41
C ARG A 158 -13.80 11.18 -4.38
N GLY A 159 -13.72 10.63 -5.59
CA GLY A 159 -12.75 11.06 -6.59
C GLY A 159 -13.04 12.46 -7.11
N LYS A 160 -12.01 13.30 -7.21
CA LYS A 160 -12.08 14.66 -7.77
C LYS A 160 -11.87 14.65 -9.29
N VAL A 161 -10.98 13.80 -9.79
CA VAL A 161 -10.66 13.64 -11.22
C VAL A 161 -10.86 12.22 -11.71
N LEU A 162 -10.61 11.22 -10.88
CA LEU A 162 -10.82 9.82 -11.18
C LEU A 162 -12.13 9.34 -10.53
N THR A 163 -13.25 9.49 -11.25
CA THR A 163 -14.60 9.20 -10.72
C THR A 163 -15.08 7.78 -11.01
N LYS A 164 -14.45 7.10 -11.98
CA LYS A 164 -14.75 5.70 -12.35
C LYS A 164 -13.53 5.07 -12.99
N TRP A 165 -13.23 3.82 -12.61
CA TRP A 165 -12.15 3.06 -13.22
C TRP A 165 -12.36 1.56 -13.10
N GLU A 166 -11.66 0.77 -13.93
CA GLU A 166 -11.61 -0.68 -13.82
C GLU A 166 -10.56 -1.09 -12.78
N ILE A 167 -10.97 -1.82 -11.74
CA ILE A 167 -10.11 -2.26 -10.64
C ILE A 167 -10.12 -3.78 -10.56
N TYR A 168 -8.97 -4.37 -10.26
CA TYR A 168 -8.81 -5.81 -10.12
C TYR A 168 -9.62 -6.33 -8.93
N ARG A 169 -10.53 -7.27 -9.18
CA ARG A 169 -11.51 -7.75 -8.21
C ARG A 169 -10.88 -8.22 -6.91
N GLU A 170 -9.78 -8.97 -7.00
CA GLU A 170 -9.11 -9.53 -5.82
C GLU A 170 -8.64 -8.44 -4.84
N ALA A 171 -8.27 -7.24 -5.31
CA ALA A 171 -7.91 -6.12 -4.46
C ALA A 171 -9.12 -5.50 -3.73
N LEU A 172 -10.33 -5.69 -4.25
CA LEU A 172 -11.57 -5.16 -3.67
C LEU A 172 -12.21 -6.14 -2.68
N GLU A 173 -12.09 -7.44 -2.95
CA GLU A 173 -12.81 -8.50 -2.25
C GLU A 173 -11.98 -9.21 -1.17
N CYS A 174 -10.70 -8.88 -1.02
CA CYS A 174 -9.88 -9.42 0.07
C CYS A 174 -10.31 -8.86 1.43
N ASP A 175 -10.05 -9.63 2.49
CA ASP A 175 -10.28 -9.21 3.87
C ASP A 175 -9.17 -8.28 4.36
N CYS A 176 -7.92 -8.53 3.93
CA CYS A 176 -6.76 -7.70 4.21
C CYS A 176 -5.95 -7.43 2.93
N TYR A 177 -5.67 -6.15 2.66
CA TYR A 177 -4.83 -5.70 1.54
C TYR A 177 -3.53 -5.09 2.09
N ILE A 178 -2.39 -5.72 1.78
CA ILE A 178 -1.06 -5.27 2.17
C ILE A 178 -0.34 -4.73 0.93
N ASN A 179 0.00 -3.45 0.96
CA ASN A 179 0.72 -2.79 -0.12
C ASN A 179 2.23 -2.81 0.15
N VAL A 180 3.01 -3.35 -0.80
CA VAL A 180 4.47 -3.54 -0.62
C VAL A 180 5.24 -2.87 -1.77
N PRO A 181 5.26 -1.53 -1.83
CA PRO A 181 6.01 -0.81 -2.85
C PRO A 181 7.51 -0.96 -2.66
N VAL A 182 8.28 -0.88 -3.75
CA VAL A 182 9.70 -0.57 -3.69
C VAL A 182 9.89 0.94 -3.73
N ALA A 183 10.74 1.48 -2.86
CA ALA A 183 11.14 2.88 -2.91
C ALA A 183 12.06 3.11 -4.11
N LYS A 184 11.64 3.94 -5.09
CA LYS A 184 12.45 4.21 -6.28
C LYS A 184 12.12 5.54 -6.94
N HIS A 185 13.13 6.10 -7.61
CA HIS A 185 12.95 7.21 -8.54
C HIS A 185 11.93 6.90 -9.64
N HIS A 186 11.21 7.93 -10.08
CA HIS A 186 10.27 7.84 -11.19
C HIS A 186 10.24 9.15 -11.98
N GLY A 187 10.56 9.12 -13.28
CA GLY A 187 10.68 10.32 -14.11
C GLY A 187 9.45 11.21 -14.17
N LEU A 188 8.22 10.66 -14.03
CA LEU A 188 6.98 11.44 -14.11
C LEU A 188 6.39 11.80 -12.74
N SER A 189 6.48 10.93 -11.75
CA SER A 189 5.91 11.14 -10.40
C SER A 189 6.96 11.45 -9.35
N ARG A 190 8.17 11.78 -9.75
CA ARG A 190 9.40 11.89 -8.94
C ARG A 190 9.76 10.55 -8.26
N LEU A 191 8.85 9.95 -7.50
CA LEU A 191 9.05 8.68 -6.81
C LEU A 191 7.94 7.66 -7.12
N THR A 192 8.28 6.38 -6.98
CA THR A 192 7.33 5.29 -6.78
C THR A 192 7.37 4.93 -5.31
N LEU A 193 6.23 5.05 -4.65
CA LEU A 193 5.99 4.68 -3.25
C LEU A 193 4.61 3.99 -3.17
N GLY A 194 3.97 3.95 -1.99
CA GLY A 194 2.74 3.21 -1.74
C GLY A 194 1.55 3.65 -2.59
N LEU A 195 1.27 4.96 -2.63
CA LEU A 195 0.17 5.50 -3.42
C LEU A 195 0.35 5.16 -4.91
N LYS A 196 1.57 5.37 -5.44
CA LYS A 196 1.89 5.07 -6.85
C LYS A 196 1.86 3.57 -7.16
N ASN A 197 2.27 2.73 -6.20
CA ASN A 197 2.24 1.28 -6.35
C ASN A 197 0.82 0.74 -6.57
N SER A 198 -0.20 1.42 -6.03
CA SER A 198 -1.61 1.05 -6.19
C SER A 198 -2.10 1.09 -7.65
N MET A 199 -1.37 1.74 -8.58
CA MET A 199 -1.68 1.63 -10.02
C MET A 199 -1.62 0.20 -10.56
N GLY A 200 -0.92 -0.70 -9.87
CA GLY A 200 -0.82 -2.11 -10.27
C GLY A 200 -2.12 -2.91 -10.13
N VAL A 201 -3.17 -2.34 -9.54
CA VAL A 201 -4.51 -2.96 -9.48
C VAL A 201 -5.47 -2.38 -10.53
N LEU A 202 -5.03 -1.43 -11.37
CA LEU A 202 -5.87 -0.75 -12.35
C LEU A 202 -5.89 -1.49 -13.68
N GLY A 203 -7.09 -1.63 -14.26
CA GLY A 203 -7.32 -2.08 -15.63
C GLY A 203 -7.13 -0.95 -16.66
N GLY A 204 -7.64 -1.16 -17.85
CA GLY A 204 -7.71 -0.16 -18.92
C GLY A 204 -6.38 0.51 -19.29
N ASN A 205 -6.47 1.72 -19.82
CA ASN A 205 -5.30 2.53 -20.16
C ASN A 205 -4.82 3.37 -18.98
N ARG A 206 -4.18 2.72 -17.99
CA ARG A 206 -3.67 3.41 -16.79
C ARG A 206 -2.60 4.48 -17.09
N GLY A 207 -2.02 4.46 -18.29
CA GLY A 207 -1.08 5.49 -18.74
C GLY A 207 -1.72 6.88 -18.85
N SER A 208 -3.02 6.97 -19.16
CA SER A 208 -3.73 8.24 -19.25
C SER A 208 -3.82 8.99 -17.91
N LEU A 209 -3.65 8.32 -16.78
CA LEU A 209 -3.65 8.94 -15.45
C LEU A 209 -2.46 9.91 -15.24
N HIS A 210 -1.42 9.81 -16.06
CA HIS A 210 -0.25 10.68 -15.94
C HIS A 210 -0.52 12.16 -16.22
N HIS A 211 -1.65 12.51 -16.85
CA HIS A 211 -2.05 13.91 -17.05
C HIS A 211 -2.45 14.62 -15.74
N ASN A 212 -2.89 13.87 -14.73
CA ASN A 212 -3.24 14.39 -13.40
C ASN A 212 -2.94 13.31 -12.34
N LEU A 213 -1.67 12.91 -12.30
CA LEU A 213 -1.26 11.70 -11.60
C LEU A 213 -1.46 11.80 -10.10
N GLY A 214 -1.01 12.90 -9.49
CA GLY A 214 -1.08 13.07 -8.04
C GLY A 214 -2.51 12.94 -7.51
N GLN A 215 -3.45 13.70 -8.07
CA GLN A 215 -4.85 13.65 -7.66
C GLN A 215 -5.49 12.29 -8.00
N SER A 216 -5.20 11.70 -9.17
CA SER A 216 -5.75 10.39 -9.55
C SER A 216 -5.34 9.28 -8.58
N LEU A 217 -4.11 9.32 -8.05
CA LEU A 217 -3.63 8.37 -7.04
C LEU A 217 -4.33 8.57 -5.69
N ALA A 218 -4.55 9.81 -5.29
CA ALA A 218 -5.31 10.13 -4.09
C ALA A 218 -6.79 9.69 -4.23
N ASP A 219 -7.40 9.91 -5.39
CA ASP A 219 -8.75 9.44 -5.69
C ASP A 219 -8.85 7.91 -5.59
N LEU A 220 -7.90 7.19 -6.20
CA LEU A 220 -7.81 5.73 -6.11
C LEU A 220 -7.68 5.25 -4.66
N ALA A 221 -6.88 5.95 -3.84
CA ALA A 221 -6.68 5.61 -2.43
C ALA A 221 -7.95 5.78 -1.58
N THR A 222 -9.01 6.41 -2.10
CA THR A 222 -10.33 6.43 -1.43
C THR A 222 -11.05 5.09 -1.52
N VAL A 223 -10.68 4.23 -2.48
CA VAL A 223 -11.28 2.91 -2.74
C VAL A 223 -10.32 1.78 -2.35
N ILE A 224 -9.08 1.86 -2.80
CA ILE A 224 -8.04 0.88 -2.47
C ILE A 224 -7.27 1.40 -1.24
N ARG A 225 -7.69 0.92 -0.07
CA ARG A 225 -7.10 1.29 1.22
C ARG A 225 -6.35 0.11 1.79
N PRO A 226 -5.01 0.13 1.79
CA PRO A 226 -4.23 -0.89 2.45
C PRO A 226 -4.47 -0.84 3.96
N GLN A 227 -4.60 -2.00 4.60
CA GLN A 227 -4.53 -2.13 6.05
C GLN A 227 -3.10 -1.94 6.55
N LEU A 228 -2.14 -2.29 5.71
CA LEU A 228 -0.71 -2.15 5.99
C LEU A 228 0.02 -1.75 4.70
N THR A 229 0.90 -0.76 4.79
CA THR A 229 1.89 -0.43 3.76
C THR A 229 3.27 -0.75 4.30
N VAL A 230 4.05 -1.55 3.56
CA VAL A 230 5.45 -1.87 3.86
C VAL A 230 6.30 -1.42 2.69
N VAL A 231 6.94 -0.26 2.82
CA VAL A 231 7.84 0.26 1.80
C VAL A 231 9.16 -0.49 1.88
N ASP A 232 9.47 -1.18 0.80
CA ASP A 232 10.78 -1.83 0.63
C ASP A 232 11.82 -0.79 0.19
N ALA A 233 12.67 -0.43 1.12
CA ALA A 233 13.85 0.38 0.94
C ALA A 233 15.14 -0.43 1.21
N THR A 234 15.11 -1.76 0.99
CA THR A 234 16.31 -2.58 1.12
C THR A 234 17.32 -2.25 0.04
N ARG A 235 16.82 -2.00 -1.18
CA ARG A 235 17.58 -1.47 -2.32
C ARG A 235 16.77 -0.35 -2.97
N ILE A 236 17.34 0.82 -3.07
CA ILE A 236 16.68 2.00 -3.65
C ILE A 236 17.30 2.32 -5.00
N LEU A 237 16.47 2.36 -6.05
CA LEU A 237 16.85 2.91 -7.35
C LEU A 237 16.79 4.44 -7.27
N LEU A 238 17.95 5.10 -7.19
CA LEU A 238 18.03 6.55 -6.96
C LEU A 238 17.86 7.39 -8.22
N ARG A 239 18.14 6.82 -9.40
CA ARG A 239 18.12 7.52 -10.70
C ARG A 239 17.59 6.62 -11.80
N ASN A 240 17.23 7.21 -12.94
CA ASN A 240 16.82 6.50 -14.15
C ASN A 240 15.64 5.54 -13.97
N GLY A 241 14.85 5.73 -12.88
CA GLY A 241 13.60 4.99 -12.67
C GLY A 241 12.44 5.54 -13.54
N PRO A 242 11.35 4.78 -13.65
CA PRO A 242 10.97 3.64 -12.82
C PRO A 242 11.54 2.29 -13.27
N GLN A 243 12.05 2.20 -14.51
CA GLN A 243 12.53 0.93 -15.09
C GLN A 243 13.94 0.57 -14.64
N GLY A 244 14.82 1.58 -14.46
CA GLY A 244 16.21 1.35 -14.11
C GLY A 244 16.96 0.45 -15.13
N GLY A 245 17.86 -0.36 -14.62
CA GLY A 245 18.62 -1.35 -15.39
C GLY A 245 20.11 -1.32 -15.09
N ASN A 246 20.67 -0.16 -14.74
CA ASN A 246 22.04 -0.05 -14.28
C ASN A 246 22.09 -0.19 -12.75
N VAL A 247 22.87 -1.13 -12.26
CA VAL A 247 23.08 -1.37 -10.82
C VAL A 247 23.81 -0.21 -10.11
N ASP A 248 24.57 0.61 -10.85
CA ASP A 248 25.22 1.81 -10.31
C ASP A 248 24.23 2.91 -9.90
N ASP A 249 22.98 2.82 -10.36
CA ASP A 249 21.91 3.70 -9.95
C ASP A 249 21.20 3.25 -8.66
N VAL A 250 21.60 2.08 -8.12
CA VAL A 250 20.98 1.43 -6.96
C VAL A 250 21.90 1.55 -5.75
N ARG A 251 21.30 1.87 -4.60
CA ARG A 251 21.97 1.86 -3.30
C ARG A 251 21.25 0.94 -2.33
N ARG A 252 22.00 0.19 -1.55
CA ARG A 252 21.49 -0.58 -0.41
C ARG A 252 21.23 0.35 0.77
N PHE A 253 20.05 0.26 1.35
CA PHE A 253 19.68 0.93 2.59
C PHE A 253 19.27 -0.06 3.68
N ASP A 254 19.05 -1.33 3.30
CA ASP A 254 18.68 -2.43 4.18
C ASP A 254 17.58 -2.07 5.18
N THR A 255 16.57 -1.35 4.67
CA THR A 255 15.53 -0.69 5.48
C THR A 255 14.14 -1.09 5.00
N LEU A 256 13.22 -1.30 5.96
CA LEU A 256 11.77 -1.34 5.73
C LEU A 256 11.08 -0.22 6.51
N ILE A 257 10.06 0.37 5.90
CA ILE A 257 9.19 1.36 6.53
C ILE A 257 7.77 0.79 6.52
N ALA A 258 7.18 0.59 7.69
CA ALA A 258 5.84 0.01 7.80
C ALA A 258 4.88 0.94 8.55
N SER A 259 3.66 1.11 8.02
CA SER A 259 2.61 1.88 8.66
C SER A 259 1.22 1.42 8.21
N ALA A 260 0.23 1.56 9.10
CA ALA A 260 -1.19 1.47 8.74
C ALA A 260 -1.70 2.74 8.03
N ASP A 261 -0.94 3.83 8.11
CA ASP A 261 -1.20 5.09 7.39
C ASP A 261 -0.35 5.12 6.11
N PRO A 262 -0.97 4.94 4.92
CA PRO A 262 -0.22 4.89 3.67
C PRO A 262 0.41 6.23 3.28
N VAL A 263 -0.16 7.36 3.73
CA VAL A 263 0.38 8.69 3.45
C VAL A 263 1.61 8.93 4.33
N ALA A 264 1.57 8.54 5.60
CA ALA A 264 2.71 8.62 6.50
C ALA A 264 3.89 7.74 6.03
N ALA A 265 3.59 6.54 5.52
CA ALA A 265 4.62 5.68 4.93
C ALA A 265 5.31 6.35 3.73
N ASP A 266 4.53 6.94 2.81
CA ASP A 266 5.06 7.62 1.63
C ASP A 266 5.80 8.92 2.01
N ALA A 267 5.24 9.72 2.94
CA ALA A 267 5.86 10.94 3.42
C ALA A 267 7.24 10.68 4.03
N TYR A 268 7.34 9.68 4.91
CA TYR A 268 8.63 9.34 5.50
C TYR A 268 9.60 8.73 4.48
N ALA A 269 9.13 7.85 3.60
CA ALA A 269 9.98 7.24 2.57
C ALA A 269 10.55 8.26 1.57
N THR A 270 9.87 9.40 1.36
CA THR A 270 10.34 10.50 0.52
C THR A 270 11.67 11.08 1.02
N THR A 271 11.87 11.11 2.35
CA THR A 271 13.12 11.63 2.95
C THR A 271 14.35 10.81 2.61
N LEU A 272 14.19 9.55 2.22
CA LEU A 272 15.31 8.69 1.77
C LEU A 272 15.93 9.17 0.44
N PHE A 273 15.23 10.05 -0.28
CA PHE A 273 15.66 10.65 -1.54
C PHE A 273 16.08 12.12 -1.38
N GLU A 274 16.27 12.58 -0.14
CA GLU A 274 16.60 13.98 0.16
C GLU A 274 15.51 14.97 -0.36
N LEU A 275 14.24 14.51 -0.35
CA LEU A 275 13.06 15.27 -0.74
C LEU A 275 12.14 15.46 0.45
N GLU A 276 11.31 16.51 0.38
CA GLU A 276 10.25 16.77 1.34
C GLU A 276 8.93 16.09 0.91
N PRO A 277 8.06 15.69 1.86
CA PRO A 277 6.75 15.11 1.52
C PRO A 277 5.92 15.98 0.58
N GLY A 278 6.04 17.30 0.68
CA GLY A 278 5.40 18.31 -0.19
C GLY A 278 5.88 18.28 -1.65
N ASP A 279 7.00 17.65 -1.92
CA ASP A 279 7.52 17.47 -3.26
C ASP A 279 6.78 16.38 -4.07
N ILE A 280 5.96 15.56 -3.43
CA ILE A 280 5.26 14.44 -4.03
C ILE A 280 3.77 14.74 -4.12
N GLU A 281 3.31 15.10 -5.32
CA GLU A 281 1.91 15.50 -5.57
C GLU A 281 0.88 14.51 -5.03
N ALA A 282 1.14 13.20 -5.14
CA ALA A 282 0.22 12.18 -4.65
C ALA A 282 0.10 12.20 -3.12
N THR A 283 1.20 12.43 -2.40
CA THR A 283 1.23 12.54 -0.94
C THR A 283 0.44 13.77 -0.50
N VAL A 284 0.68 14.93 -1.14
CA VAL A 284 -0.06 16.17 -0.87
C VAL A 284 -1.56 15.99 -1.11
N ALA A 285 -1.95 15.50 -2.29
CA ALA A 285 -3.35 15.30 -2.64
C ALA A 285 -4.05 14.32 -1.69
N ALA A 286 -3.37 13.23 -1.29
CA ALA A 286 -3.93 12.26 -0.35
C ALA A 286 -4.09 12.84 1.07
N PHE A 287 -3.13 13.64 1.54
CA PHE A 287 -3.23 14.37 2.80
C PHE A 287 -4.40 15.35 2.79
N GLU A 288 -4.53 16.18 1.75
CA GLU A 288 -5.65 17.13 1.59
C GLU A 288 -7.02 16.45 1.54
N MET A 289 -7.09 15.20 1.07
CA MET A 289 -8.30 14.38 1.10
C MET A 289 -8.54 13.69 2.45
N GLY A 290 -7.67 13.89 3.44
CA GLY A 290 -7.77 13.31 4.78
C GLY A 290 -7.53 11.79 4.81
N LEU A 291 -6.68 11.28 3.89
CA LEU A 291 -6.40 9.85 3.76
C LEU A 291 -5.26 9.37 4.66
N GLY A 292 -4.50 10.28 5.24
CA GLY A 292 -3.41 10.01 6.17
C GLY A 292 -2.65 11.27 6.55
N GLU A 293 -1.49 11.11 7.19
CA GLU A 293 -0.65 12.18 7.71
C GLU A 293 0.62 12.38 6.85
N MET A 294 0.94 13.60 6.47
CA MET A 294 2.18 13.91 5.76
C MET A 294 3.16 14.78 6.55
N ASP A 295 2.69 15.42 7.62
CA ASP A 295 3.56 16.22 8.49
C ASP A 295 4.46 15.29 9.29
N LEU A 296 5.77 15.31 9.02
CA LEU A 296 6.75 14.47 9.68
C LEU A 296 6.79 14.68 11.20
N ALA A 297 6.46 15.88 11.69
CA ALA A 297 6.39 16.17 13.13
C ALA A 297 5.22 15.46 13.82
N ARG A 298 4.21 15.03 13.07
CA ARG A 298 3.03 14.30 13.54
C ARG A 298 3.10 12.81 13.23
N ILE A 299 4.22 12.33 12.73
CA ILE A 299 4.49 10.91 12.52
C ILE A 299 5.38 10.39 13.65
N LYS A 300 4.82 9.51 14.48
CA LYS A 300 5.59 8.82 15.52
C LYS A 300 6.40 7.69 14.90
N VAL A 301 7.70 7.91 14.71
CA VAL A 301 8.63 6.90 14.20
C VAL A 301 9.17 6.05 15.35
N VAL A 302 9.02 4.72 15.22
CA VAL A 302 9.62 3.74 16.12
C VAL A 302 10.67 2.95 15.35
N THR A 303 11.93 3.08 15.76
CA THR A 303 13.05 2.32 15.16
C THR A 303 13.19 0.98 15.87
N ALA A 304 13.31 -0.12 15.09
CA ALA A 304 13.40 -1.50 15.56
C ALA A 304 14.53 -2.30 14.88
#